data_d60fd4fc3d0cad5f819a0dbdb9ae2ab6
#
_entry.id   d60fd4fc3d0cad5f819a0dbdb9ae2ab6
#
_cell.length_a   1.000
_cell.length_b   1.000
_cell.length_c   1.000
_cell.angle_alpha   90.00
_cell.angle_beta   90.00
_cell.angle_gamma   90.00
#
_symmetry.space_group_name_H-M   'P 1'
#
loop_
_entity.id
_entity.type
_entity.pdbx_description
1 polymer ?
#
loop_
_entity_poly.entity_id
_entity_poly.type
_entity_poly.pdbx_seq_one_letter_code
_entity_poly.pdbx_strand_id
1 'polypeptide(L)'
;MRRLFSSLLFALVFAFSLCLQTSLAQEDPHAAHMAVGYVPREILERALPLRKGVGAVNEKVTTSSTEAQAFYNQGVAYLHSYVWIEAARSFNHALRIDPKLAMAYVGLSRAYSGLEDPKAAREALGKAEALSAGVSEREQRRIAIRAKQLDAMADLPNAAKHLAYKKAIDDALAADMNDSELWLLRGNAEESTAAGRGQRGSAASIAFYERVLKVSPDNFAAHHYLIHSYENLNRVQEALKHGAVYARLAFSVPHAHHMYGHDLRRDGRVEEAIAAFRKADELEHAYYKSENILPDYDWHHPHNLDLLSTSYQYMGKVKEAERLMRETIALAVVSDYREFNKKEWPAFLLARGRTAEALEASLVLAKGKYAGARAIGHVYAGHALLALGRTPEAIDELKAAEKDGQELPRLGAMVTMSSLEPYVEGLRAETYLRSGKMKEGRDILKEVMRKLRAVPGPDAWSQGLFRLEAIARTAREVGDWELAEYAARQMLDHDPAYAGTHYALALVAEHKRDKVAARKAYAAAEKYWRNADADLPELSQVRANAQEQSSTR
;
A
#
# COMPACT_ATOMS: atom_id res chain seq x y z
N MET A 1 25.28 70.51 -14.98
CA MET A 1 24.52 69.56 -15.83
C MET A 1 25.04 68.11 -15.87
N ARG A 2 26.21 67.79 -15.30
CA ARG A 2 26.75 66.34 -15.32
C ARG A 2 26.35 65.48 -14.10
N ARG A 3 25.72 66.00 -13.06
CA ARG A 3 25.30 65.26 -11.87
C ARG A 3 23.82 64.81 -11.87
N LEU A 4 22.98 65.33 -12.73
CA LEU A 4 21.57 64.99 -12.86
C LEU A 4 21.33 63.78 -13.81
N PHE A 5 22.25 63.51 -14.74
CA PHE A 5 22.13 62.36 -15.68
C PHE A 5 22.51 61.03 -15.07
N SER A 6 23.40 61.03 -14.06
CA SER A 6 23.80 59.77 -13.39
C SER A 6 22.73 59.21 -12.45
N SER A 7 21.88 60.07 -11.86
CA SER A 7 20.82 59.63 -10.94
C SER A 7 19.59 59.06 -11.65
N LEU A 8 19.31 59.52 -12.89
CA LEU A 8 18.19 58.96 -13.68
C LEU A 8 18.54 57.61 -14.31
N LEU A 9 19.82 57.38 -14.67
CA LEU A 9 20.25 56.12 -15.23
C LEU A 9 20.26 54.98 -14.18
N PHE A 10 20.59 55.32 -12.92
CA PHE A 10 20.55 54.35 -11.82
C PHE A 10 19.13 54.00 -11.39
N ALA A 11 18.19 54.92 -11.44
CA ALA A 11 16.77 54.68 -11.14
C ALA A 11 16.09 53.81 -12.23
N LEU A 12 16.45 53.97 -13.51
CA LEU A 12 15.92 53.18 -14.62
C LEU A 12 16.47 51.77 -14.65
N VAL A 13 17.73 51.53 -14.27
CA VAL A 13 18.32 50.19 -14.17
C VAL A 13 17.74 49.44 -12.97
N PHE A 14 17.45 50.11 -11.84
CA PHE A 14 16.82 49.48 -10.68
C PHE A 14 15.33 49.19 -10.90
N ALA A 15 14.60 50.04 -11.62
CA ALA A 15 13.21 49.78 -11.99
C ALA A 15 13.08 48.66 -13.03
N PHE A 16 14.04 48.53 -13.96
CA PHE A 16 14.06 47.43 -14.93
C PHE A 16 14.46 46.10 -14.29
N SER A 17 15.35 46.07 -13.28
CA SER A 17 15.67 44.86 -12.51
C SER A 17 14.53 44.43 -11.60
N LEU A 18 13.72 45.35 -11.03
CA LEU A 18 12.54 44.99 -10.24
C LEU A 18 11.38 44.49 -11.11
N CYS A 19 11.21 45.01 -12.34
CA CYS A 19 10.19 44.48 -13.26
C CYS A 19 10.55 43.13 -13.89
N LEU A 20 11.84 42.78 -14.00
CA LEU A 20 12.27 41.47 -14.47
C LEU A 20 12.21 40.37 -13.39
N GLN A 21 12.15 40.73 -12.10
CA GLN A 21 11.99 39.76 -11.01
C GLN A 21 10.52 39.42 -10.69
N THR A 22 9.55 40.19 -11.19
CA THR A 22 8.12 39.89 -10.97
C THR A 22 7.47 39.15 -12.13
N SER A 23 8.18 38.82 -13.22
CA SER A 23 7.60 38.13 -14.38
C SER A 23 8.08 36.70 -14.59
N LEU A 24 8.78 36.09 -13.61
CA LEU A 24 9.22 34.69 -13.65
C LEU A 24 8.69 33.82 -12.49
N ALA A 25 7.72 34.29 -11.75
CA ALA A 25 6.85 33.44 -10.97
C ALA A 25 5.66 33.03 -11.84
N GLN A 26 5.93 32.34 -12.94
CA GLN A 26 4.94 31.48 -13.55
C GLN A 26 4.76 30.36 -12.54
N GLU A 27 3.68 30.42 -11.76
CA GLU A 27 3.29 29.33 -10.87
C GLU A 27 3.26 28.07 -11.71
N ASP A 28 4.19 27.16 -11.42
CA ASP A 28 4.17 25.83 -12.00
C ASP A 28 2.81 25.22 -11.64
N PRO A 29 1.95 24.87 -12.61
CA PRO A 29 0.67 24.23 -12.34
C PRO A 29 0.83 22.96 -11.50
N HIS A 30 2.02 22.31 -11.56
CA HIS A 30 2.40 21.20 -10.71
C HIS A 30 2.80 21.64 -9.28
N ALA A 31 3.25 22.87 -9.04
CA ALA A 31 3.57 23.34 -7.70
C ALA A 31 2.31 23.53 -6.85
N ALA A 32 1.19 23.90 -7.45
CA ALA A 32 -0.12 23.91 -6.78
C ALA A 32 -0.56 22.48 -6.38
N HIS A 33 -0.25 21.46 -7.18
CA HIS A 33 -0.46 20.06 -6.85
C HIS A 33 0.56 19.50 -5.84
N MET A 34 1.74 20.10 -5.71
CA MET A 34 2.76 19.71 -4.74
C MET A 34 2.46 20.17 -3.30
N ALA A 35 1.50 21.08 -3.10
CA ALA A 35 1.03 21.51 -1.77
C ALA A 35 -0.11 20.64 -1.22
N VAL A 36 -0.56 19.62 -1.95
CA VAL A 36 -1.72 18.81 -1.59
C VAL A 36 -1.27 17.61 -0.75
N GLY A 37 -0.97 17.87 0.53
CA GLY A 37 -0.96 16.82 1.55
C GLY A 37 -2.37 16.40 1.97
N TYR A 38 -3.36 17.30 1.85
CA TYR A 38 -4.70 17.09 2.39
C TYR A 38 -5.78 17.26 1.32
N VAL A 39 -6.82 16.44 1.44
CA VAL A 39 -8.04 16.62 0.64
C VAL A 39 -8.65 18.00 0.93
N PRO A 40 -9.00 18.82 -0.09
CA PRO A 40 -9.58 20.13 0.12
C PRO A 40 -10.83 20.08 1.02
N ARG A 41 -10.97 21.07 1.90
CA ARG A 41 -12.08 21.10 2.86
C ARG A 41 -13.45 21.18 2.17
N GLU A 42 -13.54 21.91 1.06
CA GLU A 42 -14.77 22.01 0.26
C GLU A 42 -15.22 20.65 -0.29
N ILE A 43 -14.31 19.69 -0.52
CA ILE A 43 -14.63 18.31 -0.86
C ILE A 43 -15.19 17.59 0.36
N LEU A 44 -14.51 17.68 1.51
CA LEU A 44 -14.89 16.99 2.75
C LEU A 44 -16.18 17.54 3.36
N GLU A 45 -16.54 18.78 3.07
CA GLU A 45 -17.78 19.43 3.51
C GLU A 45 -18.91 19.31 2.49
N ARG A 46 -18.68 18.79 1.29
CA ARG A 46 -19.71 18.61 0.26
C ARG A 46 -20.79 17.63 0.72
N ALA A 47 -22.05 17.97 0.46
CA ALA A 47 -23.18 17.10 0.73
C ALA A 47 -23.07 15.78 -0.03
N LEU A 48 -23.61 14.72 0.55
CA LEU A 48 -23.72 13.42 -0.09
C LEU A 48 -25.07 12.77 0.29
N PRO A 49 -25.58 11.82 -0.52
CA PRO A 49 -26.76 11.04 -0.15
C PRO A 49 -26.43 9.89 0.81
N LEU A 50 -27.44 9.33 1.45
CA LEU A 50 -27.34 8.03 2.08
C LEU A 50 -27.18 6.94 1.00
N ARG A 51 -26.18 6.07 1.20
CA ARG A 51 -25.82 5.01 0.24
C ARG A 51 -26.11 3.63 0.80
N LYS A 52 -26.50 2.72 -0.07
CA LYS A 52 -26.68 1.30 0.26
C LYS A 52 -25.39 0.52 0.02
N GLY A 53 -25.21 -0.59 0.74
CA GLY A 53 -24.11 -1.51 0.50
C GLY A 53 -22.75 -1.02 1.01
N VAL A 54 -22.74 -0.09 1.97
CA VAL A 54 -21.50 0.41 2.60
C VAL A 54 -21.17 -0.29 3.93
N GLY A 55 -21.96 -1.30 4.29
CA GLY A 55 -21.95 -1.93 5.60
C GLY A 55 -23.04 -1.35 6.53
N ALA A 56 -23.62 -2.20 7.36
CA ALA A 56 -24.65 -1.78 8.30
C ALA A 56 -24.02 -1.41 9.65
N VAL A 57 -24.29 -0.19 10.10
CA VAL A 57 -23.98 0.31 11.45
C VAL A 57 -25.28 0.76 12.10
N ASN A 58 -25.47 0.36 13.35
CA ASN A 58 -26.62 0.78 14.16
C ASN A 58 -26.13 1.21 15.52
N GLU A 59 -25.42 2.33 15.55
CA GLU A 59 -24.84 2.90 16.76
C GLU A 59 -25.63 4.12 17.20
N LYS A 60 -26.41 3.97 18.28
CA LYS A 60 -27.22 5.06 18.80
C LYS A 60 -26.34 6.13 19.46
N VAL A 61 -26.56 7.40 19.07
CA VAL A 61 -25.87 8.58 19.61
C VAL A 61 -26.87 9.63 20.06
N THR A 62 -26.41 10.58 20.90
CA THR A 62 -27.24 11.67 21.42
C THR A 62 -27.57 12.67 20.32
N THR A 63 -28.70 12.49 19.68
CA THR A 63 -29.34 13.40 18.73
C THR A 63 -30.85 13.15 18.69
N SER A 64 -31.63 14.19 18.42
CA SER A 64 -33.06 14.06 18.14
C SER A 64 -33.39 13.88 16.67
N SER A 65 -32.38 14.05 15.78
CA SER A 65 -32.56 13.94 14.34
C SER A 65 -32.27 12.52 13.85
N THR A 66 -33.28 11.85 13.32
CA THR A 66 -33.11 10.53 12.68
C THR A 66 -32.22 10.61 11.45
N GLU A 67 -32.25 11.73 10.74
CA GLU A 67 -31.42 11.95 9.55
C GLU A 67 -29.95 12.15 9.95
N ALA A 68 -29.65 12.97 10.99
CA ALA A 68 -28.29 13.12 11.51
C ALA A 68 -27.73 11.78 12.03
N GLN A 69 -28.56 10.97 12.71
CA GLN A 69 -28.22 9.62 13.13
C GLN A 69 -27.86 8.72 11.94
N ALA A 70 -28.62 8.79 10.84
CA ALA A 70 -28.36 7.96 9.65
C ALA A 70 -27.03 8.34 8.97
N PHE A 71 -26.73 9.63 8.81
CA PHE A 71 -25.43 10.09 8.28
C PHE A 71 -24.28 9.79 9.22
N TYR A 72 -24.48 9.86 10.54
CA TYR A 72 -23.47 9.41 11.50
C TYR A 72 -23.15 7.92 11.31
N ASN A 73 -24.16 7.06 11.23
CA ASN A 73 -23.97 5.62 11.00
C ASN A 73 -23.25 5.34 9.68
N GLN A 74 -23.58 6.07 8.60
CA GLN A 74 -22.88 5.97 7.32
C GLN A 74 -21.40 6.38 7.45
N GLY A 75 -21.12 7.46 8.18
CA GLY A 75 -19.75 7.89 8.46
C GLY A 75 -18.93 6.84 9.20
N VAL A 76 -19.53 6.17 10.19
CA VAL A 76 -18.89 5.06 10.92
C VAL A 76 -18.65 3.87 9.99
N ALA A 77 -19.62 3.55 9.11
CA ALA A 77 -19.44 2.47 8.13
C ALA A 77 -18.24 2.72 7.21
N TYR A 78 -18.11 3.93 6.70
CA TYR A 78 -16.96 4.31 5.88
C TYR A 78 -15.63 4.34 6.66
N LEU A 79 -15.63 4.75 7.94
CA LEU A 79 -14.43 4.65 8.80
C LEU A 79 -13.92 3.22 8.90
N HIS A 80 -14.82 2.26 9.10
CA HIS A 80 -14.45 0.84 9.20
C HIS A 80 -14.02 0.21 7.89
N SER A 81 -14.27 0.88 6.77
CA SER A 81 -13.84 0.46 5.43
C SER A 81 -12.71 1.33 4.86
N TYR A 82 -12.09 2.19 5.67
CA TYR A 82 -10.99 3.10 5.31
C TYR A 82 -11.33 4.09 4.18
N VAL A 83 -12.60 4.36 3.94
CA VAL A 83 -13.08 5.35 2.96
C VAL A 83 -13.17 6.71 3.64
N TRP A 84 -12.00 7.29 3.89
CA TRP A 84 -11.84 8.45 4.78
C TRP A 84 -12.56 9.71 4.28
N ILE A 85 -12.58 9.95 2.96
CA ILE A 85 -13.25 11.11 2.35
C ILE A 85 -14.76 11.04 2.61
N GLU A 86 -15.38 9.91 2.29
CA GLU A 86 -16.83 9.74 2.47
C GLU A 86 -17.23 9.66 3.95
N ALA A 87 -16.33 9.15 4.80
CA ALA A 87 -16.53 9.21 6.25
C ALA A 87 -16.60 10.68 6.73
N ALA A 88 -15.63 11.51 6.34
CA ALA A 88 -15.61 12.92 6.70
C ALA A 88 -16.83 13.66 6.14
N ARG A 89 -17.21 13.43 4.88
CA ARG A 89 -18.40 14.00 4.25
C ARG A 89 -19.68 13.63 5.00
N SER A 90 -19.82 12.36 5.39
CA SER A 90 -20.98 11.87 6.13
C SER A 90 -21.10 12.53 7.51
N PHE A 91 -20.00 12.64 8.25
CA PHE A 91 -20.01 13.33 9.55
C PHE A 91 -20.26 14.83 9.40
N ASN A 92 -19.67 15.50 8.42
CA ASN A 92 -19.95 16.91 8.14
C ASN A 92 -21.42 17.12 7.73
N HIS A 93 -22.03 16.17 7.02
CA HIS A 93 -23.45 16.23 6.71
C HIS A 93 -24.31 16.07 7.96
N ALA A 94 -24.00 15.11 8.81
CA ALA A 94 -24.68 14.95 10.11
C ALA A 94 -24.60 16.22 10.96
N LEU A 95 -23.45 16.89 11.00
CA LEU A 95 -23.22 18.13 11.75
C LEU A 95 -23.91 19.36 11.15
N ARG A 96 -24.23 19.37 9.86
CA ARG A 96 -25.10 20.43 9.29
C ARG A 96 -26.53 20.31 9.76
N ILE A 97 -26.97 19.08 10.01
CA ILE A 97 -28.33 18.81 10.52
C ILE A 97 -28.38 19.03 12.03
N ASP A 98 -27.39 18.49 12.76
CA ASP A 98 -27.26 18.63 14.21
C ASP A 98 -25.83 19.06 14.60
N PRO A 99 -25.56 20.36 14.72
CA PRO A 99 -24.24 20.88 15.11
C PRO A 99 -23.77 20.47 16.51
N LYS A 100 -24.67 19.91 17.35
CA LYS A 100 -24.37 19.47 18.72
C LYS A 100 -24.07 17.96 18.78
N LEU A 101 -24.06 17.26 17.69
CA LEU A 101 -23.77 15.82 17.63
C LEU A 101 -22.28 15.55 17.92
N ALA A 102 -21.92 15.45 19.20
CA ALA A 102 -20.52 15.30 19.65
C ALA A 102 -19.81 14.10 19.02
N MET A 103 -20.53 12.97 18.86
CA MET A 103 -19.94 11.75 18.28
C MET A 103 -19.58 11.91 16.80
N ALA A 104 -20.25 12.80 16.04
CA ALA A 104 -19.83 13.10 14.68
C ALA A 104 -18.48 13.85 14.63
N TYR A 105 -18.18 14.69 15.61
CA TYR A 105 -16.84 15.29 15.74
C TYR A 105 -15.77 14.27 16.13
N VAL A 106 -16.10 13.26 16.95
CA VAL A 106 -15.19 12.12 17.20
C VAL A 106 -14.94 11.34 15.91
N GLY A 107 -16.00 11.11 15.12
CA GLY A 107 -15.90 10.49 13.79
C GLY A 107 -15.01 11.29 12.83
N LEU A 108 -15.21 12.62 12.76
CA LEU A 108 -14.33 13.52 11.97
C LEU A 108 -12.87 13.45 12.44
N SER A 109 -12.63 13.46 13.75
CA SER A 109 -11.29 13.30 14.30
C SER A 109 -10.61 12.01 13.79
N ARG A 110 -11.36 10.89 13.73
CA ARG A 110 -10.87 9.62 13.17
C ARG A 110 -10.63 9.71 11.66
N ALA A 111 -11.56 10.30 10.91
CA ALA A 111 -11.45 10.47 9.47
C ALA A 111 -10.25 11.35 9.10
N TYR A 112 -10.04 12.48 9.78
CA TYR A 112 -8.87 13.33 9.57
C TYR A 112 -7.55 12.65 9.92
N SER A 113 -7.52 11.77 10.93
CA SER A 113 -6.33 10.93 11.18
C SER A 113 -6.08 9.95 10.03
N GLY A 114 -7.13 9.44 9.39
CA GLY A 114 -7.05 8.62 8.18
C GLY A 114 -6.53 9.39 6.96
N LEU A 115 -6.90 10.66 6.85
CA LEU A 115 -6.46 11.59 5.82
C LEU A 115 -5.09 12.25 6.14
N GLU A 116 -4.42 11.80 7.20
CA GLU A 116 -3.09 12.30 7.62
C GLU A 116 -3.07 13.79 8.02
N ASP A 117 -4.22 14.34 8.44
CA ASP A 117 -4.34 15.70 8.98
C ASP A 117 -4.48 15.68 10.53
N PRO A 118 -3.36 15.58 11.28
CA PRO A 118 -3.40 15.51 12.74
C PRO A 118 -3.91 16.81 13.38
N LYS A 119 -3.75 17.95 12.71
CA LYS A 119 -4.25 19.23 13.20
C LYS A 119 -5.78 19.25 13.17
N ALA A 120 -6.38 18.94 12.02
CA ALA A 120 -7.83 18.86 11.89
C ALA A 120 -8.44 17.77 12.81
N ALA A 121 -7.71 16.64 12.98
CA ALA A 121 -8.13 15.60 13.92
C ALA A 121 -8.22 16.11 15.38
N ARG A 122 -7.25 16.91 15.82
CA ARG A 122 -7.25 17.51 17.16
C ARG A 122 -8.31 18.59 17.31
N GLU A 123 -8.48 19.45 16.29
CA GLU A 123 -9.53 20.49 16.28
C GLU A 123 -10.94 19.87 16.37
N ALA A 124 -11.20 18.80 15.62
CA ALA A 124 -12.47 18.09 15.67
C ALA A 124 -12.71 17.49 17.07
N LEU A 125 -11.70 16.85 17.67
CA LEU A 125 -11.82 16.34 19.04
C LEU A 125 -12.14 17.45 20.04
N GLY A 126 -11.48 18.60 19.98
CA GLY A 126 -11.76 19.74 20.87
C GLY A 126 -13.23 20.20 20.82
N LYS A 127 -13.87 20.13 19.65
CA LYS A 127 -15.32 20.39 19.51
C LYS A 127 -16.17 19.33 20.21
N ALA A 128 -15.77 18.05 20.10
CA ALA A 128 -16.45 16.97 20.82
C ALA A 128 -16.34 17.13 22.35
N GLU A 129 -15.15 17.48 22.84
CA GLU A 129 -14.87 17.72 24.26
C GLU A 129 -15.71 18.87 24.82
N ALA A 130 -15.86 19.96 24.06
CA ALA A 130 -16.71 21.09 24.45
C ALA A 130 -18.20 20.73 24.59
N LEU A 131 -18.66 19.68 23.89
CA LEU A 131 -20.05 19.19 23.95
C LEU A 131 -20.23 18.03 24.93
N SER A 132 -19.17 17.55 25.58
CA SER A 132 -19.15 16.33 26.38
C SER A 132 -20.17 16.34 27.53
N ALA A 133 -20.40 17.47 28.17
CA ALA A 133 -21.37 17.58 29.29
C ALA A 133 -22.84 17.34 28.86
N GLY A 134 -23.15 17.45 27.57
CA GLY A 134 -24.50 17.32 27.01
C GLY A 134 -24.82 15.95 26.43
N VAL A 135 -23.92 14.97 26.51
CA VAL A 135 -24.10 13.63 25.93
C VAL A 135 -24.10 12.53 27.00
N SER A 136 -24.45 11.30 26.59
CA SER A 136 -24.48 10.15 27.50
C SER A 136 -23.09 9.81 28.07
N GLU A 137 -23.02 9.17 29.24
CA GLU A 137 -21.76 8.71 29.82
C GLU A 137 -20.97 7.77 28.90
N ARG A 138 -21.65 6.96 28.08
CA ARG A 138 -21.05 6.12 27.05
C ARG A 138 -20.28 6.97 26.03
N GLU A 139 -20.88 8.05 25.55
CA GLU A 139 -20.27 8.97 24.60
C GLU A 139 -19.13 9.77 25.24
N GLN A 140 -19.30 10.20 26.50
CA GLN A 140 -18.22 10.87 27.27
C GLN A 140 -16.98 9.97 27.36
N ARG A 141 -17.14 8.67 27.67
CA ARG A 141 -16.04 7.71 27.68
C ARG A 141 -15.37 7.60 26.31
N ARG A 142 -16.12 7.55 25.22
CA ARG A 142 -15.55 7.49 23.85
C ARG A 142 -14.80 8.74 23.45
N ILE A 143 -15.26 9.94 23.85
CA ILE A 143 -14.54 11.21 23.67
C ILE A 143 -13.20 11.14 24.42
N ALA A 144 -13.20 10.71 25.68
CA ALA A 144 -11.99 10.57 26.49
C ALA A 144 -11.01 9.51 25.93
N ILE A 145 -11.52 8.39 25.42
CA ILE A 145 -10.71 7.36 24.74
C ILE A 145 -10.02 7.96 23.49
N ARG A 146 -10.77 8.75 22.70
CA ARG A 146 -10.18 9.38 21.51
C ARG A 146 -9.08 10.38 21.86
N ALA A 147 -9.22 11.14 22.94
CA ALA A 147 -8.18 12.03 23.44
C ALA A 147 -6.88 11.25 23.75
N LYS A 148 -7.01 10.16 24.53
CA LYS A 148 -5.86 9.29 24.85
C LYS A 148 -5.23 8.65 23.62
N GLN A 149 -6.03 8.27 22.63
CA GLN A 149 -5.54 7.74 21.36
C GLN A 149 -4.67 8.79 20.64
N LEU A 150 -5.16 10.02 20.47
CA LEU A 150 -4.41 11.09 19.81
C LEU A 150 -3.12 11.45 20.58
N ASP A 151 -3.15 11.41 21.92
CA ASP A 151 -1.94 11.65 22.73
C ASP A 151 -0.91 10.54 22.56
N ALA A 152 -1.33 9.29 22.41
CA ALA A 152 -0.46 8.18 22.12
C ALA A 152 0.07 8.21 20.67
N MET A 153 -0.77 8.63 19.71
CA MET A 153 -0.35 8.83 18.31
C MET A 153 0.70 9.93 18.15
N ALA A 154 0.60 11.00 18.95
CA ALA A 154 1.55 12.12 18.92
C ALA A 154 2.92 11.76 19.51
N ASP A 155 3.04 10.64 20.23
CA ASP A 155 4.26 10.23 20.93
C ASP A 155 4.40 8.70 20.87
N LEU A 156 4.57 8.18 19.65
CA LEU A 156 4.57 6.74 19.38
C LEU A 156 5.54 5.90 20.22
N PRO A 157 6.76 6.38 20.58
CA PRO A 157 7.66 5.62 21.44
C PRO A 157 7.18 5.49 22.89
N ASN A 158 6.18 6.23 23.30
CA ASN A 158 5.73 6.29 24.69
C ASN A 158 4.77 5.16 25.05
N ALA A 159 5.30 4.04 25.49
CA ALA A 159 4.52 2.87 25.88
C ALA A 159 3.46 3.18 26.98
N ALA A 160 3.75 4.13 27.89
CA ALA A 160 2.81 4.49 28.96
C ALA A 160 1.54 5.15 28.39
N LYS A 161 1.66 5.99 27.38
CA LYS A 161 0.49 6.59 26.69
C LYS A 161 -0.33 5.51 25.96
N HIS A 162 0.34 4.57 25.32
CA HIS A 162 -0.34 3.45 24.64
C HIS A 162 -1.09 2.56 25.66
N LEU A 163 -0.47 2.24 26.78
CA LEU A 163 -1.13 1.49 27.86
C LEU A 163 -2.30 2.26 28.45
N ALA A 164 -2.18 3.58 28.64
CA ALA A 164 -3.28 4.42 29.13
C ALA A 164 -4.47 4.46 28.15
N TYR A 165 -4.20 4.44 26.85
CA TYR A 165 -5.23 4.31 25.82
C TYR A 165 -5.94 2.95 25.89
N LYS A 166 -5.20 1.82 25.94
CA LYS A 166 -5.77 0.48 26.10
C LYS A 166 -6.62 0.38 27.37
N LYS A 167 -6.07 0.84 28.50
CA LYS A 167 -6.79 0.83 29.79
C LYS A 167 -8.11 1.60 29.73
N ALA A 168 -8.14 2.76 29.07
CA ALA A 168 -9.37 3.53 28.94
C ALA A 168 -10.45 2.76 28.15
N ILE A 169 -10.07 1.97 27.15
CA ILE A 169 -11.00 1.10 26.44
C ILE A 169 -11.49 -0.04 27.36
N ASP A 170 -10.57 -0.68 28.10
CA ASP A 170 -10.89 -1.78 29.02
C ASP A 170 -11.84 -1.30 30.14
N ASP A 171 -11.62 -0.11 30.71
CA ASP A 171 -12.50 0.51 31.71
C ASP A 171 -13.90 0.80 31.12
N ALA A 172 -13.97 1.25 29.86
CA ALA A 172 -15.24 1.48 29.18
C ALA A 172 -15.99 0.18 28.87
N LEU A 173 -15.27 -0.87 28.46
CA LEU A 173 -15.83 -2.21 28.26
C LEU A 173 -16.34 -2.83 29.56
N ALA A 174 -15.67 -2.60 30.69
CA ALA A 174 -16.15 -3.04 32.02
C ALA A 174 -17.48 -2.41 32.37
N ALA A 175 -17.76 -1.17 31.90
CA ALA A 175 -19.05 -0.50 32.09
C ALA A 175 -20.13 -0.94 31.09
N ASP A 176 -19.74 -1.36 29.87
CA ASP A 176 -20.66 -1.87 28.84
C ASP A 176 -19.99 -2.96 27.98
N MET A 177 -20.12 -4.19 28.42
CA MET A 177 -19.59 -5.38 27.74
C MET A 177 -20.24 -5.68 26.38
N ASN A 178 -21.35 -5.02 26.04
CA ASN A 178 -22.08 -5.23 24.78
C ASN A 178 -21.75 -4.17 23.72
N ASP A 179 -20.87 -3.22 24.02
CA ASP A 179 -20.45 -2.20 23.06
C ASP A 179 -19.49 -2.80 22.00
N SER A 180 -20.05 -3.17 20.86
CA SER A 180 -19.28 -3.76 19.74
C SER A 180 -18.19 -2.81 19.21
N GLU A 181 -18.44 -1.50 19.19
CA GLU A 181 -17.43 -0.51 18.74
C GLU A 181 -16.22 -0.48 19.67
N LEU A 182 -16.42 -0.61 20.98
CA LEU A 182 -15.31 -0.68 21.93
C LEU A 182 -14.50 -1.97 21.75
N TRP A 183 -15.16 -3.11 21.45
CA TRP A 183 -14.44 -4.35 21.13
C TRP A 183 -13.63 -4.24 19.85
N LEU A 184 -14.16 -3.63 18.78
CA LEU A 184 -13.41 -3.36 17.56
C LEU A 184 -12.20 -2.46 17.84
N LEU A 185 -12.42 -1.38 18.60
CA LEU A 185 -11.37 -0.44 18.97
C LEU A 185 -10.29 -1.10 19.85
N ARG A 186 -10.72 -2.02 20.75
CA ARG A 186 -9.79 -2.77 21.59
C ARG A 186 -8.90 -3.71 20.77
N GLY A 187 -9.47 -4.38 19.77
CA GLY A 187 -8.72 -5.18 18.82
C GLY A 187 -7.71 -4.35 18.02
N ASN A 188 -8.11 -3.18 17.54
CA ASN A 188 -7.22 -2.25 16.84
C ASN A 188 -6.08 -1.76 17.75
N ALA A 189 -6.34 -1.56 19.05
CA ALA A 189 -5.34 -1.13 20.01
C ALA A 189 -4.27 -2.20 20.33
N GLU A 190 -4.45 -3.45 19.88
CA GLU A 190 -3.42 -4.50 19.96
C GLU A 190 -2.30 -4.34 18.89
N GLU A 191 -2.48 -3.46 17.92
CA GLU A 191 -1.39 -3.10 17.03
C GLU A 191 -0.21 -2.46 17.78
N SER A 192 0.97 -2.52 17.17
CA SER A 192 2.21 -2.00 17.76
C SER A 192 2.22 -0.48 17.96
N THR A 193 1.26 0.24 17.38
CA THR A 193 1.13 1.68 17.50
C THR A 193 -0.31 2.08 17.85
N ALA A 194 -0.47 3.18 18.56
CA ALA A 194 -1.79 3.74 18.90
C ALA A 194 -2.59 4.24 17.69
N ALA A 195 -1.94 4.37 16.54
CA ALA A 195 -2.59 4.65 15.25
C ALA A 195 -3.43 3.48 14.72
N GLY A 196 -3.49 2.38 15.47
CA GLY A 196 -4.14 1.12 15.11
C GLY A 196 -5.46 1.31 14.38
N ARG A 197 -5.47 0.83 13.14
CA ARG A 197 -6.64 0.89 12.23
C ARG A 197 -7.21 -0.51 11.96
N GLY A 198 -6.62 -1.56 12.54
CA GLY A 198 -6.90 -2.96 12.26
C GLY A 198 -6.02 -3.58 11.16
N GLN A 199 -5.25 -2.79 10.42
CA GLN A 199 -4.41 -3.28 9.31
C GLN A 199 -3.23 -4.14 9.76
N ARG A 200 -2.69 -3.88 10.95
CA ARG A 200 -1.58 -4.63 11.56
C ARG A 200 -2.06 -5.55 12.66
N GLY A 201 -3.28 -6.07 12.52
CA GLY A 201 -3.87 -7.00 13.48
C GLY A 201 -2.97 -8.21 13.72
N SER A 202 -3.00 -8.71 14.95
CA SER A 202 -2.20 -9.82 15.44
C SER A 202 -3.08 -10.94 15.98
N ALA A 203 -2.46 -12.00 16.48
CA ALA A 203 -3.18 -13.05 17.19
C ALA A 203 -3.99 -12.53 18.38
N ALA A 204 -3.50 -11.50 19.07
CA ALA A 204 -4.20 -10.86 20.18
C ALA A 204 -5.46 -10.11 19.72
N SER A 205 -5.46 -9.53 18.52
CA SER A 205 -6.60 -8.80 17.96
C SER A 205 -7.78 -9.71 17.63
N ILE A 206 -7.54 -10.94 17.21
CA ILE A 206 -8.55 -11.91 16.74
C ILE A 206 -9.65 -12.13 17.78
N ALA A 207 -9.28 -12.38 19.02
CA ALA A 207 -10.25 -12.68 20.08
C ALA A 207 -11.26 -11.54 20.30
N PHE A 208 -10.85 -10.30 20.13
CA PHE A 208 -11.72 -9.12 20.26
C PHE A 208 -12.71 -9.02 19.10
N TYR A 209 -12.27 -9.24 17.88
CA TYR A 209 -13.14 -9.20 16.69
C TYR A 209 -14.10 -10.40 16.65
N GLU A 210 -13.64 -11.60 17.03
CA GLU A 210 -14.52 -12.77 17.16
C GLU A 210 -15.58 -12.58 18.25
N ARG A 211 -15.27 -11.85 19.34
CA ARG A 211 -16.26 -11.48 20.35
C ARG A 211 -17.40 -10.66 19.75
N VAL A 212 -17.10 -9.74 18.83
CA VAL A 212 -18.12 -8.97 18.10
C VAL A 212 -18.98 -9.90 17.24
N LEU A 213 -18.37 -10.82 16.48
CA LEU A 213 -19.11 -11.76 15.62
C LEU A 213 -20.00 -12.74 16.40
N LYS A 214 -19.68 -13.07 17.66
CA LYS A 214 -20.54 -13.89 18.52
C LYS A 214 -21.87 -13.18 18.83
N VAL A 215 -21.89 -11.87 18.87
CA VAL A 215 -23.09 -11.07 19.15
C VAL A 215 -23.76 -10.60 17.87
N SER A 216 -22.97 -10.23 16.88
CA SER A 216 -23.42 -9.73 15.59
C SER A 216 -22.68 -10.42 14.45
N PRO A 217 -23.15 -11.59 13.98
CA PRO A 217 -22.45 -12.38 12.95
C PRO A 217 -22.25 -11.66 11.60
N ASP A 218 -23.09 -10.66 11.28
CA ASP A 218 -22.99 -9.84 10.08
C ASP A 218 -22.30 -8.48 10.34
N ASN A 219 -21.49 -8.37 11.39
CA ASN A 219 -20.69 -7.16 11.60
C ASN A 219 -19.54 -7.11 10.58
N PHE A 220 -19.73 -6.33 9.52
CA PHE A 220 -18.79 -6.23 8.41
C PHE A 220 -17.41 -5.71 8.85
N ALA A 221 -17.34 -4.82 9.86
CA ALA A 221 -16.09 -4.27 10.38
C ALA A 221 -15.24 -5.36 11.08
N ALA A 222 -15.88 -6.23 11.85
CA ALA A 222 -15.18 -7.37 12.47
C ALA A 222 -14.64 -8.34 11.41
N HIS A 223 -15.42 -8.63 10.36
CA HIS A 223 -14.92 -9.44 9.24
C HIS A 223 -13.73 -8.77 8.56
N HIS A 224 -13.79 -7.47 8.27
CA HIS A 224 -12.70 -6.72 7.67
C HIS A 224 -11.40 -6.81 8.50
N TYR A 225 -11.46 -6.56 9.80
CA TYR A 225 -10.28 -6.60 10.67
C TYR A 225 -9.74 -8.01 10.89
N LEU A 226 -10.59 -9.03 10.85
CA LEU A 226 -10.17 -10.43 10.88
C LEU A 226 -9.40 -10.83 9.62
N ILE A 227 -9.77 -10.31 8.43
CA ILE A 227 -8.99 -10.54 7.20
C ILE A 227 -7.54 -10.11 7.45
N HIS A 228 -7.31 -8.85 7.82
CA HIS A 228 -5.96 -8.35 8.09
C HIS A 228 -5.21 -9.16 9.14
N SER A 229 -5.90 -9.53 10.25
CA SER A 229 -5.27 -10.30 11.32
C SER A 229 -4.85 -11.69 10.86
N TYR A 230 -5.69 -12.38 10.09
CA TYR A 230 -5.38 -13.70 9.55
C TYR A 230 -4.35 -13.65 8.43
N GLU A 231 -4.39 -12.64 7.54
CA GLU A 231 -3.36 -12.43 6.52
C GLU A 231 -1.97 -12.25 7.14
N ASN A 232 -1.86 -11.39 8.17
CA ASN A 232 -0.61 -11.14 8.88
C ASN A 232 -0.04 -12.38 9.56
N LEU A 233 -0.90 -13.35 9.90
CA LEU A 233 -0.53 -14.64 10.48
C LEU A 233 -0.37 -15.76 9.44
N ASN A 234 -0.45 -15.44 8.16
CA ASN A 234 -0.42 -16.40 7.05
C ASN A 234 -1.54 -17.47 7.12
N ARG A 235 -2.71 -17.11 7.69
CA ARG A 235 -3.90 -17.96 7.82
C ARG A 235 -4.90 -17.64 6.72
N VAL A 236 -4.48 -17.87 5.47
CA VAL A 236 -5.20 -17.46 4.24
C VAL A 236 -6.62 -18.03 4.17
N GLN A 237 -6.83 -19.29 4.60
CA GLN A 237 -8.14 -19.93 4.51
C GLN A 237 -9.19 -19.31 5.44
N GLU A 238 -8.77 -18.83 6.59
CA GLU A 238 -9.63 -18.08 7.51
C GLU A 238 -9.90 -16.68 6.96
N ALA A 239 -8.88 -15.97 6.48
CA ALA A 239 -9.02 -14.66 5.86
C ALA A 239 -10.03 -14.72 4.71
N LEU A 240 -9.90 -15.69 3.80
CA LEU A 240 -10.77 -15.88 2.63
C LEU A 240 -12.26 -16.00 2.99
N LYS A 241 -12.59 -16.71 4.08
CA LYS A 241 -13.97 -16.81 4.57
C LYS A 241 -14.53 -15.44 4.96
N HIS A 242 -13.75 -14.66 5.67
CA HIS A 242 -14.13 -13.30 6.10
C HIS A 242 -14.18 -12.33 4.92
N GLY A 243 -13.27 -12.45 3.96
CA GLY A 243 -13.24 -11.65 2.73
C GLY A 243 -14.52 -11.77 1.91
N ALA A 244 -14.99 -13.00 1.69
CA ALA A 244 -16.24 -13.25 1.00
C ALA A 244 -17.46 -12.62 1.71
N VAL A 245 -17.51 -12.67 3.04
CA VAL A 245 -18.60 -12.07 3.82
C VAL A 245 -18.51 -10.54 3.77
N TYR A 246 -17.33 -9.97 3.94
CA TYR A 246 -17.13 -8.52 3.88
C TYR A 246 -17.53 -7.94 2.53
N ALA A 247 -17.08 -8.54 1.42
CA ALA A 247 -17.43 -8.12 0.06
C ALA A 247 -18.96 -8.18 -0.19
N ARG A 248 -19.67 -9.16 0.42
CA ARG A 248 -21.12 -9.26 0.35
C ARG A 248 -21.84 -8.19 1.18
N LEU A 249 -21.35 -7.90 2.39
CA LEU A 249 -22.00 -6.97 3.32
C LEU A 249 -21.74 -5.49 2.94
N ALA A 250 -20.58 -5.20 2.38
CA ALA A 250 -20.14 -3.86 1.98
C ALA A 250 -19.94 -3.78 0.44
N PHE A 251 -20.88 -4.31 -0.33
CA PHE A 251 -20.75 -4.54 -1.78
C PHE A 251 -20.54 -3.29 -2.63
N SER A 252 -20.83 -2.09 -2.11
CA SER A 252 -20.57 -0.81 -2.78
C SER A 252 -19.24 -0.16 -2.38
N VAL A 253 -18.47 -0.82 -1.52
CA VAL A 253 -17.17 -0.33 -1.04
C VAL A 253 -16.06 -0.97 -1.85
N PRO A 254 -15.22 -0.20 -2.57
CA PRO A 254 -14.08 -0.73 -3.33
C PRO A 254 -13.18 -1.61 -2.48
N HIS A 255 -12.80 -1.13 -1.30
CA HIS A 255 -11.90 -1.83 -0.38
C HIS A 255 -12.42 -3.23 0.04
N ALA A 256 -13.73 -3.46 0.09
CA ALA A 256 -14.28 -4.77 0.42
C ALA A 256 -13.97 -5.83 -0.66
N HIS A 257 -14.08 -5.46 -1.92
CA HIS A 257 -13.71 -6.34 -3.05
C HIS A 257 -12.20 -6.52 -3.15
N HIS A 258 -11.44 -5.47 -2.92
CA HIS A 258 -10.00 -5.48 -2.87
C HIS A 258 -9.46 -6.46 -1.81
N MET A 259 -9.97 -6.42 -0.58
CA MET A 259 -9.60 -7.35 0.49
C MET A 259 -9.92 -8.80 0.14
N TYR A 260 -11.06 -9.04 -0.49
CA TYR A 260 -11.39 -10.39 -0.99
C TYR A 260 -10.43 -10.82 -2.12
N GLY A 261 -10.01 -9.89 -2.96
CA GLY A 261 -9.00 -10.10 -3.99
C GLY A 261 -7.65 -10.54 -3.43
N HIS A 262 -7.20 -9.95 -2.31
CA HIS A 262 -5.98 -10.37 -1.60
C HIS A 262 -6.00 -11.86 -1.25
N ASP A 263 -7.08 -12.29 -0.58
CA ASP A 263 -7.21 -13.64 -0.09
C ASP A 263 -7.29 -14.65 -1.24
N LEU A 264 -8.06 -14.33 -2.29
CA LEU A 264 -8.15 -15.13 -3.50
C LEU A 264 -6.78 -15.26 -4.19
N ARG A 265 -6.02 -14.16 -4.26
CA ARG A 265 -4.68 -14.14 -4.86
C ARG A 265 -3.73 -15.07 -4.12
N ARG A 266 -3.75 -15.04 -2.78
CA ARG A 266 -2.91 -15.89 -1.93
C ARG A 266 -3.36 -17.36 -1.89
N ASP A 267 -4.64 -17.61 -2.15
CA ASP A 267 -5.20 -18.97 -2.30
C ASP A 267 -4.92 -19.59 -3.70
N GLY A 268 -4.26 -18.84 -4.59
CA GLY A 268 -3.96 -19.29 -5.96
C GLY A 268 -5.13 -19.15 -6.94
N ARG A 269 -6.25 -18.55 -6.54
CA ARG A 269 -7.44 -18.26 -7.36
C ARG A 269 -7.30 -16.95 -8.10
N VAL A 270 -6.25 -16.84 -8.92
CA VAL A 270 -5.78 -15.55 -9.46
C VAL A 270 -6.77 -14.90 -10.41
N GLU A 271 -7.48 -15.66 -11.26
CA GLU A 271 -8.52 -15.11 -12.14
C GLU A 271 -9.67 -14.49 -11.34
N GLU A 272 -10.06 -15.10 -10.22
CA GLU A 272 -11.09 -14.57 -9.34
C GLU A 272 -10.58 -13.35 -8.56
N ALA A 273 -9.32 -13.36 -8.17
CA ALA A 273 -8.67 -12.19 -7.56
C ALA A 273 -8.67 -10.98 -8.53
N ILE A 274 -8.30 -11.20 -9.78
CA ILE A 274 -8.36 -10.16 -10.83
C ILE A 274 -9.79 -9.63 -10.98
N ALA A 275 -10.81 -10.51 -10.96
CA ALA A 275 -12.21 -10.07 -11.05
C ALA A 275 -12.60 -9.21 -9.83
N ALA A 276 -12.15 -9.56 -8.62
CA ALA A 276 -12.40 -8.79 -7.41
C ALA A 276 -11.70 -7.43 -7.41
N PHE A 277 -10.42 -7.37 -7.78
CA PHE A 277 -9.67 -6.11 -7.92
C PHE A 277 -10.26 -5.20 -9.02
N ARG A 278 -10.67 -5.78 -10.16
CA ARG A 278 -11.38 -5.02 -11.21
C ARG A 278 -12.69 -4.46 -10.70
N LYS A 279 -13.41 -5.21 -9.88
CA LYS A 279 -14.65 -4.70 -9.28
C LYS A 279 -14.39 -3.51 -8.37
N ALA A 280 -13.31 -3.54 -7.59
CA ALA A 280 -12.88 -2.38 -6.80
C ALA A 280 -12.56 -1.19 -7.70
N ASP A 281 -11.76 -1.38 -8.75
CA ASP A 281 -11.37 -0.36 -9.74
C ASP A 281 -12.59 0.28 -10.44
N GLU A 282 -13.57 -0.55 -10.87
CA GLU A 282 -14.83 -0.07 -11.46
C GLU A 282 -15.63 0.82 -10.49
N LEU A 283 -15.69 0.46 -9.22
CA LEU A 283 -16.38 1.24 -8.19
C LEU A 283 -15.67 2.56 -7.92
N GLU A 284 -14.34 2.56 -7.88
CA GLU A 284 -13.52 3.76 -7.72
C GLU A 284 -13.71 4.74 -8.88
N HIS A 285 -13.61 4.28 -10.12
CA HIS A 285 -13.83 5.11 -11.31
C HIS A 285 -15.25 5.68 -11.36
N ALA A 286 -16.26 4.87 -11.02
CA ALA A 286 -17.63 5.35 -10.93
C ALA A 286 -17.80 6.44 -9.85
N TYR A 287 -17.14 6.27 -8.70
CA TYR A 287 -17.11 7.24 -7.61
C TYR A 287 -16.45 8.55 -8.02
N TYR A 288 -15.24 8.52 -8.60
CA TYR A 288 -14.53 9.72 -9.03
C TYR A 288 -15.33 10.53 -10.05
N LYS A 289 -15.94 9.85 -11.00
CA LYS A 289 -16.78 10.48 -12.01
C LYS A 289 -18.04 11.09 -11.42
N SER A 290 -18.76 10.37 -10.55
CA SER A 290 -20.04 10.81 -10.00
C SER A 290 -19.89 11.93 -8.98
N GLU A 291 -18.81 11.90 -8.20
CA GLU A 291 -18.55 12.84 -7.10
C GLU A 291 -17.58 13.97 -7.48
N ASN A 292 -17.04 13.97 -8.70
CA ASN A 292 -16.02 14.91 -9.16
C ASN A 292 -14.87 15.04 -8.13
N ILE A 293 -14.26 13.88 -7.85
CA ILE A 293 -13.11 13.74 -6.95
C ILE A 293 -11.94 13.23 -7.77
N LEU A 294 -10.75 13.80 -7.57
CA LEU A 294 -9.54 13.34 -8.24
C LEU A 294 -9.05 12.04 -7.61
N PRO A 295 -8.64 11.04 -8.43
CA PRO A 295 -8.04 9.79 -7.93
C PRO A 295 -6.82 10.03 -7.04
N ASP A 296 -6.13 11.15 -7.23
CA ASP A 296 -4.96 11.56 -6.46
C ASP A 296 -5.23 11.69 -4.96
N TYR A 297 -6.46 12.00 -4.57
CA TYR A 297 -6.86 12.10 -3.16
C TYR A 297 -7.17 10.75 -2.51
N ASP A 298 -7.35 9.69 -3.29
CA ASP A 298 -7.65 8.37 -2.76
C ASP A 298 -6.37 7.56 -2.57
N TRP A 299 -6.11 7.15 -1.32
CA TRP A 299 -4.98 6.28 -1.00
C TRP A 299 -5.16 4.87 -1.56
N HIS A 300 -6.42 4.43 -1.69
CA HIS A 300 -6.77 3.05 -2.03
C HIS A 300 -6.56 2.75 -3.51
N HIS A 301 -6.88 3.69 -4.40
CA HIS A 301 -6.82 3.48 -5.85
C HIS A 301 -5.45 3.01 -6.36
N PRO A 302 -4.32 3.71 -6.11
CA PRO A 302 -3.02 3.22 -6.55
C PRO A 302 -2.66 1.88 -5.92
N HIS A 303 -3.08 1.63 -4.69
CA HIS A 303 -2.86 0.36 -4.01
C HIS A 303 -3.63 -0.79 -4.69
N ASN A 304 -4.87 -0.57 -5.09
CA ASN A 304 -5.66 -1.54 -5.86
C ASN A 304 -5.04 -1.80 -7.24
N LEU A 305 -4.60 -0.75 -7.95
CA LEU A 305 -3.93 -0.87 -9.24
C LEU A 305 -2.63 -1.68 -9.15
N ASP A 306 -1.84 -1.52 -8.08
CA ASP A 306 -0.61 -2.28 -7.85
C ASP A 306 -0.90 -3.78 -7.74
N LEU A 307 -1.91 -4.17 -6.96
CA LEU A 307 -2.26 -5.59 -6.82
C LEU A 307 -2.92 -6.18 -8.07
N LEU A 308 -3.73 -5.38 -8.76
CA LEU A 308 -4.30 -5.78 -10.04
C LEU A 308 -3.20 -5.97 -11.10
N SER A 309 -2.26 -5.03 -11.20
CA SER A 309 -1.15 -5.11 -12.16
C SER A 309 -0.22 -6.28 -11.87
N THR A 310 0.14 -6.51 -10.60
CA THR A 310 0.96 -7.67 -10.20
C THR A 310 0.23 -9.00 -10.41
N SER A 311 -1.10 -9.03 -10.28
CA SER A 311 -1.91 -10.21 -10.60
C SER A 311 -1.92 -10.52 -12.10
N TYR A 312 -2.01 -9.50 -12.95
CA TYR A 312 -1.86 -9.67 -14.40
C TYR A 312 -0.43 -10.11 -14.78
N GLN A 313 0.61 -9.53 -14.16
CA GLN A 313 2.01 -9.96 -14.37
C GLN A 313 2.19 -11.43 -13.98
N TYR A 314 1.61 -11.85 -12.87
CA TYR A 314 1.62 -13.25 -12.42
C TYR A 314 1.04 -14.21 -13.47
N MET A 315 -0.06 -13.81 -14.12
CA MET A 315 -0.72 -14.58 -15.17
C MET A 315 0.01 -14.52 -16.52
N GLY A 316 1.11 -13.77 -16.64
CA GLY A 316 1.79 -13.52 -17.91
C GLY A 316 1.02 -12.57 -18.85
N LYS A 317 0.04 -11.82 -18.33
CA LYS A 317 -0.70 -10.77 -19.06
C LYS A 317 0.02 -9.44 -18.93
N VAL A 318 1.16 -9.36 -19.58
CA VAL A 318 2.16 -8.31 -19.40
C VAL A 318 1.67 -6.96 -19.93
N LYS A 319 0.86 -6.96 -20.99
CA LYS A 319 0.31 -5.73 -21.59
C LYS A 319 -0.67 -5.03 -20.65
N GLU A 320 -1.56 -5.80 -20.01
CA GLU A 320 -2.48 -5.24 -19.01
C GLU A 320 -1.75 -4.77 -17.76
N ALA A 321 -0.76 -5.54 -17.30
CA ALA A 321 0.09 -5.12 -16.20
C ALA A 321 0.80 -3.79 -16.50
N GLU A 322 1.40 -3.64 -17.69
CA GLU A 322 2.07 -2.40 -18.10
C GLU A 322 1.10 -1.21 -18.15
N ARG A 323 -0.10 -1.40 -18.72
CA ARG A 323 -1.10 -0.34 -18.80
C ARG A 323 -1.45 0.21 -17.40
N LEU A 324 -1.72 -0.68 -16.45
CA LEU A 324 -2.06 -0.30 -15.08
C LEU A 324 -0.89 0.34 -14.33
N MET A 325 0.33 -0.18 -14.50
CA MET A 325 1.52 0.43 -13.89
C MET A 325 1.77 1.85 -14.42
N ARG A 326 1.54 2.10 -15.72
CA ARG A 326 1.63 3.45 -16.30
C ARG A 326 0.58 4.39 -15.71
N GLU A 327 -0.62 3.90 -15.45
CA GLU A 327 -1.68 4.66 -14.77
C GLU A 327 -1.25 5.01 -13.34
N THR A 328 -0.75 4.02 -12.58
CA THR A 328 -0.29 4.22 -11.19
C THR A 328 0.85 5.25 -11.09
N ILE A 329 1.86 5.18 -11.98
CA ILE A 329 2.99 6.13 -11.92
C ILE A 329 2.62 7.55 -12.33
N ALA A 330 1.53 7.73 -13.10
CA ALA A 330 1.02 9.04 -13.50
C ALA A 330 0.30 9.77 -12.35
N LEU A 331 -0.17 9.05 -11.33
CA LEU A 331 -0.82 9.66 -10.17
C LEU A 331 0.13 10.56 -9.38
N ALA A 332 -0.40 11.64 -8.82
CA ALA A 332 0.37 12.59 -8.03
C ALA A 332 0.99 11.95 -6.78
N VAL A 333 2.15 12.46 -6.38
CA VAL A 333 2.86 12.02 -5.18
C VAL A 333 2.34 12.80 -3.98
N VAL A 334 1.53 12.15 -3.16
CA VAL A 334 0.93 12.75 -1.94
C VAL A 334 1.53 12.18 -0.65
N SER A 335 2.27 11.07 -0.69
CA SER A 335 2.91 10.46 0.47
C SER A 335 4.22 9.74 0.11
N ASP A 336 5.06 9.49 1.13
CA ASP A 336 6.30 8.73 1.01
C ASP A 336 6.05 7.29 0.51
N TYR A 337 5.02 6.64 1.02
CA TYR A 337 4.63 5.28 0.63
C TYR A 337 4.22 5.21 -0.85
N ARG A 338 3.42 6.18 -1.33
CA ARG A 338 3.01 6.22 -2.74
C ARG A 338 4.21 6.42 -3.66
N GLU A 339 5.13 7.33 -3.31
CA GLU A 339 6.32 7.54 -4.13
C GLU A 339 7.26 6.34 -4.10
N PHE A 340 7.47 5.73 -2.94
CA PHE A 340 8.27 4.52 -2.79
C PHE A 340 7.74 3.35 -3.65
N ASN A 341 6.41 3.19 -3.74
CA ASN A 341 5.80 2.11 -4.53
C ASN A 341 5.92 2.30 -6.05
N LYS A 342 6.25 3.50 -6.54
CA LYS A 342 6.62 3.68 -7.96
C LYS A 342 7.83 2.84 -8.40
N LYS A 343 8.54 2.21 -7.45
CA LYS A 343 9.61 1.22 -7.72
C LYS A 343 9.17 0.00 -8.54
N GLU A 344 7.87 -0.32 -8.51
CA GLU A 344 7.35 -1.47 -9.26
C GLU A 344 7.50 -1.27 -10.78
N TRP A 345 7.50 -0.02 -11.25
CA TRP A 345 7.69 0.27 -12.67
C TRP A 345 9.10 -0.07 -13.17
N PRO A 346 10.22 0.45 -12.62
CA PRO A 346 11.56 0.02 -13.03
C PRO A 346 11.80 -1.48 -12.76
N ALA A 347 11.22 -2.07 -11.73
CA ALA A 347 11.30 -3.52 -11.48
C ALA A 347 10.67 -4.32 -12.62
N PHE A 348 9.48 -3.92 -13.07
CA PHE A 348 8.78 -4.52 -14.21
C PHE A 348 9.59 -4.40 -15.50
N LEU A 349 10.13 -3.22 -15.80
CA LEU A 349 10.96 -2.98 -16.98
C LEU A 349 12.21 -3.86 -16.99
N LEU A 350 12.90 -4.01 -15.86
CA LEU A 350 14.03 -4.93 -15.70
C LEU A 350 13.62 -6.39 -15.94
N ALA A 351 12.46 -6.78 -15.40
CA ALA A 351 11.92 -8.12 -15.60
C ALA A 351 11.62 -8.42 -17.08
N ARG A 352 11.36 -7.40 -17.88
CA ARG A 352 11.09 -7.52 -19.32
C ARG A 352 12.31 -7.23 -20.21
N GLY A 353 13.52 -7.13 -19.64
CA GLY A 353 14.75 -6.85 -20.40
C GLY A 353 14.83 -5.42 -20.98
N ARG A 354 13.91 -4.52 -20.59
CA ARG A 354 13.87 -3.11 -21.01
C ARG A 354 14.81 -2.27 -20.15
N THR A 355 16.08 -2.65 -20.11
CA THR A 355 17.06 -2.16 -19.12
C THR A 355 17.34 -0.65 -19.25
N ALA A 356 17.38 -0.10 -20.47
CA ALA A 356 17.59 1.34 -20.68
C ALA A 356 16.42 2.17 -20.14
N GLU A 357 15.18 1.74 -20.39
CA GLU A 357 13.98 2.39 -19.87
C GLU A 357 13.89 2.25 -18.34
N ALA A 358 14.31 1.10 -17.80
CA ALA A 358 14.39 0.90 -16.36
C ALA A 358 15.37 1.86 -15.70
N LEU A 359 16.53 2.09 -16.30
CA LEU A 359 17.51 3.07 -15.82
C LEU A 359 16.92 4.49 -15.82
N GLU A 360 16.27 4.90 -16.91
CA GLU A 360 15.64 6.20 -17.01
C GLU A 360 14.56 6.39 -15.91
N ALA A 361 13.64 5.43 -15.78
CA ALA A 361 12.59 5.45 -14.76
C ALA A 361 13.17 5.49 -13.33
N SER A 362 14.25 4.74 -13.08
CA SER A 362 14.94 4.71 -11.80
C SER A 362 15.58 6.06 -11.46
N LEU A 363 16.23 6.70 -12.41
CA LEU A 363 16.86 8.02 -12.23
C LEU A 363 15.83 9.14 -12.02
N VAL A 364 14.62 9.00 -12.56
CA VAL A 364 13.50 9.89 -12.23
C VAL A 364 13.10 9.69 -10.77
N LEU A 365 12.94 8.45 -10.33
CA LEU A 365 12.57 8.13 -8.95
C LEU A 365 13.67 8.53 -7.95
N ALA A 366 14.94 8.43 -8.32
CA ALA A 366 16.10 8.87 -7.52
C ALA A 366 16.15 10.40 -7.28
N LYS A 367 15.32 11.17 -8.00
CA LYS A 367 15.10 12.60 -7.77
C LYS A 367 13.79 12.89 -7.04
N GLY A 368 13.16 11.87 -6.49
CA GLY A 368 11.90 11.97 -5.79
C GLY A 368 11.94 12.87 -4.56
N LYS A 369 10.77 13.26 -4.10
CA LYS A 369 10.58 14.14 -2.95
C LYS A 369 11.04 13.49 -1.64
N TYR A 370 10.72 12.21 -1.45
CA TYR A 370 10.96 11.49 -0.19
C TYR A 370 12.23 10.64 -0.26
N ALA A 371 12.96 10.59 0.85
CA ALA A 371 14.23 9.84 0.94
C ALA A 371 14.10 8.36 0.57
N GLY A 372 12.99 7.72 0.96
CA GLY A 372 12.71 6.33 0.58
C GLY A 372 12.59 6.12 -0.93
N ALA A 373 11.94 7.05 -1.62
CA ALA A 373 11.81 7.02 -3.07
C ALA A 373 13.16 7.26 -3.76
N ARG A 374 13.96 8.23 -3.27
CA ARG A 374 15.30 8.46 -3.81
C ARG A 374 16.18 7.22 -3.63
N ALA A 375 16.23 6.67 -2.41
CA ALA A 375 17.03 5.49 -2.12
C ALA A 375 16.66 4.29 -2.99
N ILE A 376 15.36 4.00 -3.15
CA ILE A 376 14.91 2.87 -3.98
C ILE A 376 15.13 3.14 -5.47
N GLY A 377 15.04 4.40 -5.91
CA GLY A 377 15.40 4.82 -7.26
C GLY A 377 16.86 4.53 -7.57
N HIS A 378 17.79 4.88 -6.67
CA HIS A 378 19.19 4.54 -6.77
C HIS A 378 19.44 3.03 -6.80
N VAL A 379 18.71 2.25 -6.00
CA VAL A 379 18.81 0.78 -6.02
C VAL A 379 18.48 0.23 -7.41
N TYR A 380 17.35 0.63 -8.00
CA TYR A 380 16.97 0.12 -9.32
C TYR A 380 17.83 0.67 -10.46
N ALA A 381 18.36 1.90 -10.33
CA ALA A 381 19.38 2.42 -11.25
C ALA A 381 20.65 1.56 -11.21
N GLY A 382 21.09 1.20 -10.00
CA GLY A 382 22.22 0.28 -9.81
C GLY A 382 21.99 -1.09 -10.45
N HIS A 383 20.84 -1.72 -10.27
CA HIS A 383 20.50 -2.98 -10.94
C HIS A 383 20.50 -2.85 -12.47
N ALA A 384 19.95 -1.75 -13.01
CA ALA A 384 19.95 -1.50 -14.44
C ALA A 384 21.37 -1.29 -14.98
N LEU A 385 22.22 -0.56 -14.27
CA LEU A 385 23.62 -0.35 -14.63
C LEU A 385 24.42 -1.65 -14.61
N LEU A 386 24.20 -2.51 -13.60
CA LEU A 386 24.83 -3.85 -13.56
C LEU A 386 24.41 -4.71 -14.77
N ALA A 387 23.15 -4.68 -15.13
CA ALA A 387 22.66 -5.40 -16.32
C ALA A 387 23.25 -4.84 -17.64
N LEU A 388 23.63 -3.55 -17.68
CA LEU A 388 24.35 -2.91 -18.78
C LEU A 388 25.87 -3.09 -18.73
N GLY A 389 26.42 -3.80 -17.73
CA GLY A 389 27.88 -3.99 -17.55
C GLY A 389 28.61 -2.77 -16.98
N ARG A 390 27.87 -1.76 -16.46
CA ARG A 390 28.39 -0.49 -15.93
C ARG A 390 28.61 -0.55 -14.42
N THR A 391 29.41 -1.53 -13.98
CA THR A 391 29.62 -1.83 -12.55
C THR A 391 30.14 -0.65 -11.72
N PRO A 392 31.11 0.18 -12.16
CA PRO A 392 31.57 1.33 -11.37
C PRO A 392 30.44 2.31 -11.04
N GLU A 393 29.58 2.60 -12.01
CA GLU A 393 28.45 3.51 -11.82
C GLU A 393 27.38 2.89 -10.90
N ALA A 394 27.15 1.59 -10.98
CA ALA A 394 26.26 0.89 -10.06
C ALA A 394 26.74 0.96 -8.60
N ILE A 395 28.06 0.95 -8.37
CA ILE A 395 28.64 1.13 -7.03
C ILE A 395 28.36 2.55 -6.51
N ASP A 396 28.39 3.56 -7.35
CA ASP A 396 28.07 4.93 -6.95
C ASP A 396 26.57 5.09 -6.64
N GLU A 397 25.70 4.43 -7.41
CA GLU A 397 24.26 4.36 -7.09
C GLU A 397 24.00 3.63 -5.76
N LEU A 398 24.74 2.56 -5.46
CA LEU A 398 24.64 1.88 -4.15
C LEU A 398 24.98 2.82 -2.99
N LYS A 399 26.07 3.59 -3.10
CA LYS A 399 26.45 4.58 -2.08
C LYS A 399 25.39 5.67 -1.91
N ALA A 400 24.78 6.12 -3.00
CA ALA A 400 23.70 7.09 -2.97
C ALA A 400 22.45 6.53 -2.28
N ALA A 401 22.07 5.28 -2.57
CA ALA A 401 20.98 4.59 -1.90
C ALA A 401 21.21 4.45 -0.38
N GLU A 402 22.44 4.12 0.03
CA GLU A 402 22.82 4.03 1.43
C GLU A 402 22.72 5.39 2.14
N LYS A 403 23.16 6.46 1.47
CA LYS A 403 23.11 7.83 2.00
C LYS A 403 21.66 8.28 2.23
N ASP A 404 20.81 8.17 1.20
CA ASP A 404 19.40 8.55 1.32
C ASP A 404 18.65 7.66 2.34
N GLY A 405 19.01 6.37 2.41
CA GLY A 405 18.48 5.45 3.40
C GLY A 405 18.73 5.89 4.86
N GLN A 406 19.85 6.58 5.14
CA GLN A 406 20.15 7.09 6.49
C GLN A 406 19.18 8.19 6.94
N GLU A 407 18.47 8.85 6.01
CA GLU A 407 17.46 9.85 6.35
C GLU A 407 16.12 9.22 6.79
N LEU A 408 15.95 7.89 6.60
CA LEU A 408 14.71 7.21 6.91
C LEU A 408 14.51 7.02 8.43
N PRO A 409 13.26 7.18 8.91
CA PRO A 409 12.93 6.88 10.29
C PRO A 409 13.06 5.38 10.57
N ARG A 410 13.39 5.03 11.79
CA ARG A 410 13.46 3.62 12.23
C ARG A 410 12.10 3.04 12.58
N LEU A 411 11.17 3.88 13.03
CA LEU A 411 9.83 3.50 13.47
C LEU A 411 8.81 4.59 13.12
N GLY A 412 7.55 4.21 13.04
CA GLY A 412 6.43 5.16 12.98
C GLY A 412 6.07 5.69 11.59
N ALA A 413 6.82 5.32 10.54
CA ALA A 413 6.49 5.66 9.16
C ALA A 413 6.13 4.41 8.35
N MET A 414 5.50 4.59 7.20
CA MET A 414 5.19 3.50 6.26
C MET A 414 6.46 3.01 5.56
N VAL A 415 7.38 3.92 5.22
CA VAL A 415 8.69 3.59 4.67
C VAL A 415 9.76 3.79 5.75
N THR A 416 10.48 2.74 6.08
CA THR A 416 11.50 2.72 7.14
C THR A 416 12.80 2.10 6.61
N MET A 417 13.88 2.23 7.39
CA MET A 417 15.13 1.53 7.08
C MET A 417 14.93 0.03 6.89
N SER A 418 14.10 -0.62 7.71
CA SER A 418 13.85 -2.07 7.60
C SER A 418 13.11 -2.47 6.32
N SER A 419 12.30 -1.57 5.76
CA SER A 419 11.64 -1.82 4.46
C SER A 419 12.59 -1.62 3.27
N LEU A 420 13.58 -0.74 3.40
CA LEU A 420 14.58 -0.48 2.35
C LEU A 420 15.75 -1.48 2.35
N GLU A 421 16.18 -1.94 3.52
CA GLU A 421 17.39 -2.75 3.71
C GLU A 421 17.49 -3.96 2.75
N PRO A 422 16.45 -4.80 2.55
CA PRO A 422 16.56 -5.94 1.64
C PRO A 422 16.85 -5.55 0.18
N TYR A 423 16.47 -4.35 -0.22
CA TYR A 423 16.73 -3.84 -1.57
C TYR A 423 18.17 -3.36 -1.73
N VAL A 424 18.68 -2.61 -0.78
CA VAL A 424 20.08 -2.13 -0.77
C VAL A 424 21.05 -3.32 -0.69
N GLU A 425 20.78 -4.28 0.22
CA GLU A 425 21.58 -5.51 0.33
C GLU A 425 21.52 -6.36 -0.95
N GLY A 426 20.36 -6.39 -1.62
CA GLY A 426 20.21 -7.07 -2.91
C GLY A 426 21.13 -6.47 -3.98
N LEU A 427 21.19 -5.15 -4.10
CA LEU A 427 22.08 -4.46 -5.04
C LEU A 427 23.55 -4.69 -4.66
N ARG A 428 23.90 -4.59 -3.38
CA ARG A 428 25.28 -4.87 -2.90
C ARG A 428 25.71 -6.28 -3.28
N ALA A 429 24.84 -7.25 -3.05
CA ALA A 429 25.12 -8.64 -3.36
C ALA A 429 25.30 -8.88 -4.85
N GLU A 430 24.45 -8.30 -5.70
CA GLU A 430 24.61 -8.41 -7.16
C GLU A 430 25.91 -7.76 -7.62
N THR A 431 26.29 -6.62 -7.03
CA THR A 431 27.60 -5.98 -7.30
C THR A 431 28.76 -6.94 -6.98
N TYR A 432 28.68 -7.68 -5.87
CA TYR A 432 29.70 -8.67 -5.50
C TYR A 432 29.72 -9.84 -6.50
N LEU A 433 28.57 -10.39 -6.87
CA LEU A 433 28.51 -11.49 -7.86
C LEU A 433 29.16 -11.08 -9.18
N ARG A 434 28.77 -9.91 -9.72
CA ARG A 434 29.32 -9.41 -11.00
C ARG A 434 30.79 -8.95 -10.93
N SER A 435 31.32 -8.74 -9.71
CA SER A 435 32.73 -8.48 -9.45
C SER A 435 33.54 -9.75 -9.13
N GLY A 436 32.95 -10.94 -9.27
CA GLY A 436 33.63 -12.23 -9.02
C GLY A 436 33.69 -12.64 -7.55
N LYS A 437 33.11 -11.88 -6.63
CA LYS A 437 33.00 -12.22 -5.20
C LYS A 437 31.77 -13.10 -4.96
N MET A 438 31.81 -14.29 -5.55
CA MET A 438 30.64 -15.18 -5.63
C MET A 438 30.12 -15.62 -4.27
N LYS A 439 31.01 -15.94 -3.32
CA LYS A 439 30.61 -16.43 -2.00
C LYS A 439 29.93 -15.34 -1.20
N GLU A 440 30.50 -14.16 -1.14
CA GLU A 440 29.96 -13.01 -0.39
C GLU A 440 28.60 -12.58 -0.95
N GLY A 441 28.47 -12.47 -2.28
CA GLY A 441 27.20 -12.15 -2.93
C GLY A 441 26.12 -13.18 -2.64
N ARG A 442 26.46 -14.48 -2.71
CA ARG A 442 25.55 -15.59 -2.43
C ARG A 442 25.05 -15.57 -0.97
N ASP A 443 25.95 -15.38 -0.02
CA ASP A 443 25.61 -15.38 1.41
C ASP A 443 24.62 -14.24 1.74
N ILE A 444 24.86 -13.04 1.19
CA ILE A 444 23.95 -11.89 1.35
C ILE A 444 22.61 -12.18 0.71
N LEU A 445 22.55 -12.71 -0.54
CA LEU A 445 21.28 -12.98 -1.20
C LEU A 445 20.45 -14.06 -0.50
N LYS A 446 21.08 -15.06 0.11
CA LYS A 446 20.34 -16.05 0.94
C LYS A 446 19.64 -15.38 2.11
N GLU A 447 20.30 -14.44 2.78
CA GLU A 447 19.68 -13.67 3.88
C GLU A 447 18.61 -12.70 3.37
N VAL A 448 18.84 -12.02 2.25
CA VAL A 448 17.84 -11.16 1.59
C VAL A 448 16.56 -11.94 1.27
N MET A 449 16.68 -13.14 0.67
CA MET A 449 15.52 -13.99 0.36
C MET A 449 14.77 -14.42 1.63
N ARG A 450 15.48 -14.73 2.71
CA ARG A 450 14.86 -15.04 4.00
C ARG A 450 14.07 -13.83 4.53
N LYS A 451 14.64 -12.63 4.48
CA LYS A 451 13.97 -11.39 4.91
C LYS A 451 12.74 -11.10 4.06
N LEU A 452 12.85 -11.16 2.73
CA LEU A 452 11.73 -10.91 1.81
C LEU A 452 10.52 -11.82 2.08
N ARG A 453 10.76 -13.11 2.37
CA ARG A 453 9.69 -14.07 2.68
C ARG A 453 9.07 -13.86 4.06
N ALA A 454 9.76 -13.20 4.96
CA ALA A 454 9.29 -12.96 6.33
C ALA A 454 8.45 -11.68 6.48
N VAL A 455 8.43 -10.79 5.48
CA VAL A 455 7.64 -9.56 5.54
C VAL A 455 6.15 -9.90 5.43
N PRO A 456 5.33 -9.52 6.43
CA PRO A 456 3.90 -9.82 6.41
C PRO A 456 3.15 -8.88 5.44
N GLY A 457 1.96 -9.33 5.06
CA GLY A 457 1.02 -8.56 4.26
C GLY A 457 1.01 -8.93 2.77
N PRO A 458 -0.12 -8.65 2.08
CA PRO A 458 -0.35 -9.11 0.71
C PRO A 458 0.56 -8.44 -0.33
N ASP A 459 0.84 -7.13 -0.17
CA ASP A 459 1.74 -6.41 -1.07
C ASP A 459 3.15 -6.97 -0.99
N ALA A 460 3.68 -7.11 0.23
CA ALA A 460 5.01 -7.64 0.46
C ALA A 460 5.12 -9.07 -0.07
N TRP A 461 4.06 -9.87 0.08
CA TRP A 461 4.02 -11.21 -0.45
C TRP A 461 4.10 -11.23 -1.98
N SER A 462 3.30 -10.42 -2.67
CA SER A 462 3.29 -10.34 -4.13
C SER A 462 4.59 -9.78 -4.69
N GLN A 463 5.09 -8.69 -4.12
CA GLN A 463 6.34 -8.06 -4.51
C GLN A 463 7.55 -8.96 -4.21
N GLY A 464 7.52 -9.67 -3.07
CA GLY A 464 8.54 -10.63 -2.67
C GLY A 464 8.76 -11.72 -3.71
N LEU A 465 7.70 -12.24 -4.32
CA LEU A 465 7.76 -13.26 -5.36
C LEU A 465 8.58 -12.79 -6.58
N PHE A 466 8.29 -11.59 -7.10
CA PHE A 466 9.01 -11.04 -8.25
C PHE A 466 10.46 -10.68 -7.92
N ARG A 467 10.75 -10.35 -6.65
CA ARG A 467 12.12 -10.14 -6.16
C ARG A 467 12.90 -11.47 -6.13
N LEU A 468 12.29 -12.54 -5.66
CA LEU A 468 12.90 -13.89 -5.70
C LEU A 468 13.19 -14.32 -7.15
N GLU A 469 12.27 -14.05 -8.07
CA GLU A 469 12.45 -14.31 -9.50
C GLU A 469 13.61 -13.52 -10.10
N ALA A 470 13.73 -12.22 -9.76
CA ALA A 470 14.85 -11.38 -10.19
C ALA A 470 16.18 -11.94 -9.68
N ILE A 471 16.28 -12.38 -8.43
CA ILE A 471 17.47 -13.01 -7.87
C ILE A 471 17.80 -14.32 -8.60
N ALA A 472 16.79 -15.17 -8.88
CA ALA A 472 16.99 -16.40 -9.64
C ALA A 472 17.51 -16.13 -11.07
N ARG A 473 17.05 -15.06 -11.73
CA ARG A 473 17.53 -14.62 -13.03
C ARG A 473 18.97 -14.13 -12.96
N THR A 474 19.28 -13.21 -12.06
CA THR A 474 20.66 -12.71 -11.86
C THR A 474 21.63 -13.85 -11.59
N ALA A 475 21.26 -14.81 -10.73
CA ALA A 475 22.10 -15.96 -10.44
C ALA A 475 22.44 -16.76 -11.71
N ARG A 476 21.47 -17.00 -12.60
CA ARG A 476 21.71 -17.67 -13.90
C ARG A 476 22.62 -16.85 -14.82
N GLU A 477 22.40 -15.52 -14.89
CA GLU A 477 23.20 -14.62 -15.73
C GLU A 477 24.69 -14.59 -15.32
N VAL A 478 24.98 -14.68 -14.03
CA VAL A 478 26.37 -14.73 -13.54
C VAL A 478 26.94 -16.16 -13.48
N GLY A 479 26.15 -17.17 -13.88
CA GLY A 479 26.57 -18.57 -13.89
C GLY A 479 26.53 -19.28 -12.54
N ASP A 480 25.93 -18.66 -11.49
CA ASP A 480 25.77 -19.28 -10.17
C ASP A 480 24.50 -20.15 -10.13
N TRP A 481 24.60 -21.34 -10.71
CA TRP A 481 23.47 -22.26 -10.81
C TRP A 481 23.04 -22.86 -9.47
N GLU A 482 23.93 -22.92 -8.48
CA GLU A 482 23.55 -23.32 -7.10
C GLU A 482 22.62 -22.27 -6.47
N LEU A 483 22.97 -20.99 -6.60
CA LEU A 483 22.13 -19.89 -6.14
C LEU A 483 20.82 -19.81 -6.93
N ALA A 484 20.87 -20.03 -8.26
CA ALA A 484 19.67 -20.05 -9.10
C ALA A 484 18.69 -21.14 -8.67
N GLU A 485 19.16 -22.34 -8.38
CA GLU A 485 18.34 -23.43 -7.85
C GLU A 485 17.78 -23.09 -6.47
N TYR A 486 18.62 -22.55 -5.59
CA TYR A 486 18.17 -22.13 -4.25
C TYR A 486 17.05 -21.09 -4.35
N ALA A 487 17.23 -20.05 -5.17
CA ALA A 487 16.21 -19.02 -5.37
C ALA A 487 14.91 -19.58 -5.96
N ALA A 488 14.99 -20.47 -6.98
CA ALA A 488 13.82 -21.10 -7.57
C ALA A 488 13.05 -21.98 -6.54
N ARG A 489 13.76 -22.63 -5.62
CA ARG A 489 13.13 -23.35 -4.50
C ARG A 489 12.47 -22.40 -3.51
N GLN A 490 13.09 -21.24 -3.22
CA GLN A 490 12.46 -20.22 -2.39
C GLN A 490 11.17 -19.67 -3.02
N MET A 491 11.14 -19.52 -4.37
CA MET A 491 9.91 -19.18 -5.11
C MET A 491 8.86 -20.29 -4.97
N LEU A 492 9.25 -21.56 -5.08
CA LEU A 492 8.32 -22.70 -4.96
C LEU A 492 7.69 -22.77 -3.57
N ASP A 493 8.50 -22.55 -2.53
CA ASP A 493 8.03 -22.53 -1.13
C ASP A 493 7.17 -21.29 -0.84
N HIS A 494 7.35 -20.21 -1.59
CA HIS A 494 6.60 -18.96 -1.43
C HIS A 494 5.25 -19.06 -2.15
N ASP A 495 5.24 -19.48 -3.42
CA ASP A 495 4.05 -19.67 -4.25
C ASP A 495 4.24 -20.82 -5.24
N PRO A 496 3.71 -22.02 -4.95
CA PRO A 496 3.84 -23.18 -5.84
C PRO A 496 2.99 -23.09 -7.11
N ALA A 497 2.07 -22.12 -7.22
CA ALA A 497 1.18 -21.95 -8.37
C ALA A 497 1.69 -20.91 -9.38
N TYR A 498 2.82 -20.23 -9.09
CA TYR A 498 3.38 -19.25 -10.00
C TYR A 498 4.12 -19.91 -11.18
N ALA A 499 3.73 -19.56 -12.42
CA ALA A 499 4.37 -20.12 -13.63
C ALA A 499 5.86 -19.81 -13.71
N GLY A 500 6.29 -18.59 -13.33
CA GLY A 500 7.69 -18.19 -13.29
C GLY A 500 8.55 -19.06 -12.38
N THR A 501 7.98 -19.58 -11.27
CA THR A 501 8.65 -20.57 -10.41
C THR A 501 9.01 -21.83 -11.20
N HIS A 502 8.05 -22.39 -11.92
CA HIS A 502 8.25 -23.62 -12.69
C HIS A 502 9.17 -23.39 -13.89
N TYR A 503 9.09 -22.22 -14.53
CA TYR A 503 10.02 -21.82 -15.57
C TYR A 503 11.46 -21.73 -15.04
N ALA A 504 11.68 -21.10 -13.88
CA ALA A 504 13.00 -21.03 -13.25
C ALA A 504 13.56 -22.41 -12.90
N LEU A 505 12.72 -23.32 -12.38
CA LEU A 505 13.09 -24.72 -12.08
C LEU A 505 13.40 -25.51 -13.36
N ALA A 506 12.67 -25.26 -14.44
CA ALA A 506 12.94 -25.91 -15.74
C ALA A 506 14.33 -25.56 -16.28
N LEU A 507 14.70 -24.28 -16.23
CA LEU A 507 16.02 -23.80 -16.65
C LEU A 507 17.16 -24.40 -15.80
N VAL A 508 16.95 -24.56 -14.49
CA VAL A 508 17.90 -25.23 -13.59
C VAL A 508 18.06 -26.71 -13.97
N ALA A 509 16.94 -27.40 -14.24
CA ALA A 509 16.97 -28.80 -14.65
C ALA A 509 17.64 -29.01 -16.02
N GLU A 510 17.43 -28.12 -16.99
CA GLU A 510 18.14 -28.12 -18.27
C GLU A 510 19.66 -28.00 -18.08
N HIS A 511 20.09 -27.04 -17.25
CA HIS A 511 21.52 -26.89 -16.95
C HIS A 511 22.12 -28.17 -16.37
N LYS A 512 21.37 -28.86 -15.51
CA LYS A 512 21.77 -30.16 -14.92
C LYS A 512 21.65 -31.33 -15.90
N ARG A 513 21.14 -31.11 -17.09
CA ARG A 513 20.83 -32.13 -18.11
C ARG A 513 19.79 -33.16 -17.65
N ASP A 514 18.96 -32.78 -16.65
CA ASP A 514 17.84 -33.60 -16.18
C ASP A 514 16.60 -33.31 -17.06
N LYS A 515 16.51 -34.04 -18.17
CA LYS A 515 15.42 -33.89 -19.15
C LYS A 515 14.04 -34.19 -18.55
N VAL A 516 13.96 -35.10 -17.58
CA VAL A 516 12.69 -35.50 -16.96
C VAL A 516 12.17 -34.37 -16.07
N ALA A 517 13.02 -33.84 -15.19
CA ALA A 517 12.67 -32.73 -14.33
C ALA A 517 12.36 -31.46 -15.15
N ALA A 518 13.14 -31.17 -16.19
CA ALA A 518 12.92 -30.02 -17.07
C ALA A 518 11.54 -30.06 -17.72
N ARG A 519 11.18 -31.19 -18.36
CA ARG A 519 9.86 -31.37 -18.99
C ARG A 519 8.71 -31.21 -17.99
N LYS A 520 8.82 -31.84 -16.82
CA LYS A 520 7.81 -31.72 -15.75
C LYS A 520 7.59 -30.27 -15.35
N ALA A 521 8.67 -29.53 -15.20
CA ALA A 521 8.63 -28.13 -14.82
C ALA A 521 8.05 -27.24 -15.94
N TYR A 522 8.44 -27.45 -17.22
CA TYR A 522 7.83 -26.74 -18.35
C TYR A 522 6.33 -27.02 -18.48
N ALA A 523 5.89 -28.25 -18.33
CA ALA A 523 4.47 -28.60 -18.36
C ALA A 523 3.67 -27.89 -17.25
N ALA A 524 4.27 -27.73 -16.07
CA ALA A 524 3.66 -26.98 -14.97
C ALA A 524 3.61 -25.47 -15.30
N ALA A 525 4.68 -24.88 -15.87
CA ALA A 525 4.68 -23.49 -16.30
C ALA A 525 3.61 -23.24 -17.39
N GLU A 526 3.48 -24.13 -18.40
CA GLU A 526 2.45 -24.02 -19.44
C GLU A 526 1.03 -24.04 -18.86
N LYS A 527 0.78 -24.94 -17.90
CA LYS A 527 -0.52 -25.01 -17.21
C LYS A 527 -0.91 -23.68 -16.58
N TYR A 528 0.01 -23.02 -15.90
CA TYR A 528 -0.27 -21.75 -15.20
C TYR A 528 -0.25 -20.54 -16.14
N TRP A 529 0.52 -20.59 -17.26
CA TRP A 529 0.52 -19.55 -18.30
C TRP A 529 -0.43 -19.83 -19.47
N ARG A 530 -1.43 -20.71 -19.30
CA ARG A 530 -2.39 -21.06 -20.35
C ARG A 530 -3.10 -19.82 -20.96
N ASN A 531 -3.32 -18.78 -20.17
CA ASN A 531 -4.00 -17.53 -20.54
C ASN A 531 -3.02 -16.35 -20.67
N ALA A 532 -1.70 -16.58 -20.71
CA ALA A 532 -0.70 -15.53 -20.90
C ALA A 532 -0.79 -14.88 -22.27
N ASP A 533 -0.20 -13.69 -22.43
CA ASP A 533 -0.06 -13.02 -23.70
C ASP A 533 0.71 -13.92 -24.69
N ALA A 534 0.21 -14.00 -25.93
CA ALA A 534 0.79 -14.92 -26.93
C ALA A 534 2.23 -14.58 -27.30
N ASP A 535 2.64 -13.35 -27.14
CA ASP A 535 3.96 -12.80 -27.40
C ASP A 535 4.86 -12.71 -26.15
N LEU A 536 4.48 -13.37 -25.04
CA LEU A 536 5.34 -13.52 -23.87
C LEU A 536 6.59 -14.33 -24.27
N PRO A 537 7.82 -13.78 -24.16
CA PRO A 537 9.02 -14.44 -24.69
C PRO A 537 9.25 -15.84 -24.10
N GLU A 538 8.99 -16.01 -22.81
CA GLU A 538 9.19 -17.29 -22.10
C GLU A 538 8.22 -18.37 -22.56
N LEU A 539 7.03 -17.97 -23.04
CA LEU A 539 5.96 -18.90 -23.41
C LEU A 539 6.30 -19.78 -24.62
N SER A 540 7.07 -19.26 -25.57
CA SER A 540 7.51 -20.01 -26.74
C SER A 540 8.44 -21.16 -26.34
N GLN A 541 9.40 -20.93 -25.45
CA GLN A 541 10.30 -21.94 -24.92
C GLN A 541 9.53 -22.96 -24.08
N VAL A 542 8.60 -22.49 -23.23
CA VAL A 542 7.75 -23.36 -22.39
C VAL A 542 6.96 -24.32 -23.27
N ARG A 543 6.26 -23.83 -24.30
CA ARG A 543 5.45 -24.67 -25.19
C ARG A 543 6.26 -25.65 -26.01
N ALA A 544 7.40 -25.24 -26.56
CA ALA A 544 8.28 -26.13 -27.33
C ALA A 544 8.73 -27.34 -26.48
N ASN A 545 9.13 -27.11 -25.24
CA ASN A 545 9.66 -28.15 -24.37
C ASN A 545 8.57 -28.96 -23.61
N ALA A 546 7.35 -28.44 -23.48
CA ALA A 546 6.23 -29.17 -22.92
C ALA A 546 5.62 -30.17 -23.93
N GLN A 547 5.61 -29.85 -25.24
CA GLN A 547 4.95 -30.63 -26.31
C GLN A 547 5.76 -31.80 -26.85
N GLU A 548 7.05 -31.93 -26.61
CA GLU A 548 7.87 -33.08 -27.05
C GLU A 548 7.37 -34.45 -26.53
N GLN A 549 6.31 -34.51 -25.70
CA GLN A 549 5.69 -35.75 -25.24
C GLN A 549 4.64 -36.36 -26.18
N SER A 550 4.07 -35.59 -27.15
CA SER A 550 2.98 -36.10 -28.00
C SER A 550 3.48 -36.81 -29.26
N SER A 551 4.77 -36.67 -29.62
CA SER A 551 5.34 -37.26 -30.83
C SER A 551 6.13 -38.56 -30.62
N THR A 552 6.18 -39.05 -29.38
CA THR A 552 6.93 -40.30 -29.00
C THR A 552 6.05 -41.40 -28.42
N ARG A 553 4.74 -41.37 -28.71
CA ARG A 553 3.82 -42.48 -28.41
C ARG A 553 3.33 -43.14 -29.71
#